data_1b8b95d1ccc9a2be6077d300d81839f4
#
_entry.id   1b8b95d1ccc9a2be6077d300d81839f4
#
_cell.length_a   1.000
_cell.length_b   1.000
_cell.length_c   1.000
_cell.angle_alpha   90.00
_cell.angle_beta   90.00
_cell.angle_gamma   90.00
#
_symmetry.space_group_name_H-M   'P 1'
#
loop_
_entity.id
_entity.type
_entity.pdbx_description
1 polymer ?
#
loop_
_entity_poly.entity_id
_entity_poly.type
_entity_poly.pdbx_seq_one_letter_code
_entity_poly.pdbx_strand_id
1 'polypeptide(L)'
;MSVLPIKTLLEAGAHFGHETKRWNPKMAPYIYAKRNGIHIIDLQKTSALAETAYEAITETVMKGNDLLFVGTKKQARESIIEYATKCDSPYVANRWLGGTLTNHEIVKKSIQKLLDLEYLEQNNFPGYSKSEISKKRKVLEK
;
A
#
# COMPACT_ATOMS: atom_id res chain seq x y z
N MET A 1 13.79 22.32 8.91
CA MET A 1 12.67 21.86 9.78
C MET A 1 12.51 20.37 9.52
N SER A 2 12.41 19.57 10.58
CA SER A 2 12.21 18.12 10.39
C SER A 2 10.87 17.84 9.73
N VAL A 3 10.85 16.93 8.75
CA VAL A 3 9.64 16.50 8.00
C VAL A 3 8.62 15.89 8.97
N LEU A 4 9.10 15.14 9.98
CA LEU A 4 8.28 14.55 11.03
C LEU A 4 8.83 14.91 12.40
N PRO A 5 8.29 15.97 13.06
CA PRO A 5 8.69 16.35 14.40
C PRO A 5 8.44 15.23 15.42
N ILE A 6 9.39 15.00 16.33
CA ILE A 6 9.29 13.94 17.36
C ILE A 6 8.03 14.11 18.21
N LYS A 7 7.64 15.35 18.49
CA LYS A 7 6.42 15.66 19.27
C LYS A 7 5.17 15.10 18.60
N THR A 8 5.01 15.33 17.29
CA THR A 8 3.88 14.82 16.50
C THR A 8 3.86 13.28 16.47
N LEU A 9 5.03 12.66 16.29
CA LEU A 9 5.16 11.20 16.33
C LEU A 9 4.77 10.63 17.70
N LEU A 10 5.14 11.31 18.79
CA LEU A 10 4.81 10.90 20.14
C LEU A 10 3.30 11.02 20.41
N GLU A 11 2.70 12.12 20.00
CA GLU A 11 1.25 12.37 20.11
C GLU A 11 0.42 11.36 19.30
N ALA A 12 0.91 10.96 18.12
CA ALA A 12 0.31 9.90 17.30
C ALA A 12 0.53 8.49 17.84
N GLY A 13 1.29 8.31 18.94
CA GLY A 13 1.60 7.01 19.49
C GLY A 13 2.55 6.15 18.66
N ALA A 14 3.30 6.75 17.74
CA ALA A 14 4.22 6.03 16.83
C ALA A 14 5.41 5.37 17.56
N HIS A 15 5.62 5.68 18.84
CA HIS A 15 6.64 5.07 19.68
C HIS A 15 6.26 3.67 20.20
N PHE A 16 4.98 3.27 20.12
CA PHE A 16 4.56 1.93 20.52
C PHE A 16 4.90 0.90 19.46
N GLY A 17 5.76 -0.06 19.81
CA GLY A 17 6.11 -1.19 18.98
C GLY A 17 5.31 -2.45 19.31
N HIS A 18 5.82 -3.59 18.90
CA HIS A 18 5.21 -4.89 19.20
C HIS A 18 5.49 -5.35 20.64
N GLU A 19 4.66 -6.28 21.12
CA GLU A 19 4.94 -7.04 22.34
C GLU A 19 6.31 -7.71 22.28
N THR A 20 7.00 -7.79 23.42
CA THR A 20 8.35 -8.36 23.50
C THR A 20 8.44 -9.81 23.05
N LYS A 21 7.32 -10.56 23.04
CA LYS A 21 7.23 -11.94 22.56
C LYS A 21 7.04 -12.05 21.04
N ARG A 22 6.63 -10.98 20.36
CA ARG A 22 6.22 -10.97 18.93
C ARG A 22 7.07 -10.06 18.06
N TRP A 23 8.19 -9.60 18.54
CA TRP A 23 9.05 -8.71 17.79
C TRP A 23 9.98 -9.45 16.82
N ASN A 24 10.47 -8.74 15.82
CA ASN A 24 11.50 -9.24 14.93
C ASN A 24 12.89 -8.82 15.47
N PRO A 25 13.86 -9.73 15.69
CA PRO A 25 15.21 -9.40 16.16
C PRO A 25 15.95 -8.37 15.28
N LYS A 26 15.64 -8.29 13.98
CA LYS A 26 16.19 -7.29 13.07
C LYS A 26 15.80 -5.85 13.42
N MET A 27 14.77 -5.68 14.25
CA MET A 27 14.35 -4.38 14.76
C MET A 27 15.15 -3.87 15.96
N ALA A 28 16.06 -4.70 16.51
CA ALA A 28 16.88 -4.35 17.68
C ALA A 28 17.57 -2.96 17.57
N PRO A 29 18.15 -2.55 16.41
CA PRO A 29 18.80 -1.25 16.27
C PRO A 29 17.83 -0.05 16.39
N TYR A 30 16.53 -0.26 16.20
CA TYR A 30 15.49 0.77 16.18
C TYR A 30 14.67 0.82 17.47
N ILE A 31 14.97 -0.05 18.44
CA ILE A 31 14.27 -0.11 19.71
C ILE A 31 15.05 0.72 20.75
N TYR A 32 14.34 1.66 21.37
CA TYR A 32 14.90 2.47 22.45
C TYR A 32 14.91 1.73 23.78
N ALA A 33 13.79 1.10 24.15
CA ALA A 33 13.64 0.42 25.44
C ALA A 33 12.49 -0.61 25.43
N LYS A 34 12.36 -1.37 26.51
CA LYS A 34 11.19 -2.21 26.84
C LYS A 34 10.44 -1.59 28.01
N ARG A 35 9.13 -1.43 27.87
CA ARG A 35 8.25 -1.01 28.98
C ARG A 35 6.96 -1.80 28.96
N ASN A 36 6.52 -2.29 30.11
CA ASN A 36 5.26 -3.02 30.29
C ASN A 36 5.02 -4.13 29.25
N GLY A 37 6.07 -4.90 28.90
CA GLY A 37 5.97 -5.98 27.93
C GLY A 37 5.91 -5.55 26.45
N ILE A 38 6.06 -4.24 26.16
CA ILE A 38 6.04 -3.67 24.82
C ILE A 38 7.39 -3.02 24.52
N HIS A 39 7.86 -3.13 23.27
CA HIS A 39 9.02 -2.40 22.79
C HIS A 39 8.65 -0.96 22.49
N ILE A 40 9.53 -0.03 22.88
CA ILE A 40 9.42 1.40 22.54
C ILE A 40 10.39 1.68 21.40
N ILE A 41 9.88 2.22 20.31
CA ILE A 41 10.64 2.58 19.10
C ILE A 41 11.42 3.90 19.36
N ASP A 42 12.64 3.98 18.85
CA ASP A 42 13.48 5.17 18.88
C ASP A 42 12.97 6.20 17.87
N LEU A 43 12.27 7.22 18.36
CA LEU A 43 11.71 8.27 17.50
C LEU A 43 12.77 9.23 16.96
N GLN A 44 13.94 9.33 17.53
CA GLN A 44 15.04 10.13 16.99
C GLN A 44 15.50 9.52 15.68
N LYS A 45 15.73 8.20 15.67
CA LYS A 45 16.06 7.45 14.45
C LYS A 45 14.92 7.49 13.44
N THR A 46 13.67 7.37 13.88
CA THR A 46 12.51 7.47 13.00
C THR A 46 12.46 8.80 12.28
N SER A 47 12.66 9.92 12.99
CA SER A 47 12.65 11.25 12.41
C SER A 47 13.80 11.45 11.40
N ALA A 48 15.02 11.00 11.72
CA ALA A 48 16.16 11.08 10.80
C ALA A 48 15.97 10.24 9.53
N LEU A 49 15.47 8.99 9.67
CA LEU A 49 15.19 8.13 8.53
C LEU A 49 14.02 8.62 7.67
N ALA A 50 13.06 9.32 8.28
CA ALA A 50 11.97 9.94 7.55
C ALA A 50 12.46 11.09 6.64
N GLU A 51 13.47 11.85 7.06
CA GLU A 51 14.10 12.87 6.21
C GLU A 51 14.78 12.24 5.00
N THR A 52 15.57 11.17 5.21
CA THR A 52 16.21 10.43 4.12
C THR A 52 15.16 9.85 3.14
N ALA A 53 14.05 9.31 3.67
CA ALA A 53 12.96 8.80 2.83
C ALA A 53 12.28 9.92 2.03
N TYR A 54 12.07 11.08 2.64
CA TYR A 54 11.49 12.24 1.97
C TYR A 54 12.38 12.76 0.84
N GLU A 55 13.69 12.83 1.06
CA GLU A 55 14.66 13.21 0.00
C GLU A 55 14.61 12.24 -1.17
N ALA A 56 14.59 10.92 -0.92
CA ALA A 56 14.49 9.91 -1.95
C ALA A 56 13.18 9.99 -2.76
N ILE A 57 12.05 10.27 -2.08
CA ILE A 57 10.75 10.49 -2.73
C ILE A 57 10.81 11.74 -3.60
N THR A 58 11.34 12.85 -3.08
CA THR A 58 11.45 14.11 -3.79
C THR A 58 12.31 13.96 -5.04
N GLU A 59 13.46 13.29 -4.94
CA GLU A 59 14.34 13.00 -6.09
C GLU A 59 13.63 12.15 -7.15
N THR A 60 12.84 11.16 -6.73
CA THR A 60 12.09 10.29 -7.64
C THR A 60 11.05 11.08 -8.43
N VAL A 61 10.31 11.94 -7.75
CA VAL A 61 9.30 12.82 -8.38
C VAL A 61 9.94 13.86 -9.30
N MET A 62 11.06 14.46 -8.89
CA MET A 62 11.80 15.42 -9.72
C MET A 62 12.31 14.80 -11.03
N LYS A 63 12.58 13.50 -11.04
CA LYS A 63 12.94 12.73 -12.25
C LYS A 63 11.74 12.40 -13.15
N GLY A 64 10.53 12.80 -12.79
CA GLY A 64 9.31 12.49 -13.51
C GLY A 64 8.84 11.04 -13.37
N ASN A 65 9.29 10.33 -12.35
CA ASN A 65 8.87 8.97 -12.07
C ASN A 65 7.63 8.95 -11.14
N ASP A 66 6.80 7.93 -11.31
CA ASP A 66 5.62 7.73 -10.48
C ASP A 66 5.96 7.06 -9.14
N LEU A 67 5.14 7.34 -8.13
CA LEU A 67 5.19 6.68 -6.83
C LEU A 67 4.02 5.71 -6.72
N LEU A 68 4.31 4.47 -6.32
CA LEU A 68 3.27 3.49 -5.99
C LEU A 68 3.07 3.43 -4.48
N PHE A 69 1.91 3.86 -4.02
CA PHE A 69 1.53 3.74 -2.62
C PHE A 69 0.99 2.35 -2.30
N VAL A 70 1.55 1.68 -1.28
CA VAL A 70 1.11 0.34 -0.86
C VAL A 70 0.77 0.33 0.62
N GLY A 71 -0.50 0.09 0.94
CA GLY A 71 -0.97 0.02 2.32
C GLY A 71 -2.11 -0.98 2.50
N THR A 72 -1.77 -2.26 2.59
CA THR A 72 -2.76 -3.35 2.69
C THR A 72 -3.30 -3.58 4.10
N LYS A 73 -2.68 -2.99 5.14
CA LYS A 73 -3.20 -3.02 6.51
C LYS A 73 -4.48 -2.20 6.63
N LYS A 74 -5.48 -2.74 7.34
CA LYS A 74 -6.77 -2.07 7.56
C LYS A 74 -6.62 -0.64 8.09
N GLN A 75 -5.67 -0.42 9.00
CA GLN A 75 -5.42 0.88 9.61
C GLN A 75 -4.79 1.91 8.65
N ALA A 76 -4.06 1.46 7.63
CA ALA A 76 -3.39 2.34 6.66
C ALA A 76 -4.25 2.62 5.42
N ARG A 77 -5.27 1.80 5.14
CA ARG A 77 -6.03 1.78 3.88
C ARG A 77 -6.61 3.14 3.53
N GLU A 78 -7.35 3.75 4.45
CA GLU A 78 -8.03 5.02 4.20
C GLU A 78 -7.04 6.15 3.92
N SER A 79 -5.98 6.25 4.73
CA SER A 79 -4.92 7.24 4.52
C SER A 79 -4.21 7.05 3.18
N ILE A 80 -3.90 5.80 2.79
CA ILE A 80 -3.26 5.52 1.51
C ILE A 80 -4.16 5.96 0.34
N ILE A 81 -5.44 5.61 0.37
CA ILE A 81 -6.39 6.01 -0.68
C ILE A 81 -6.48 7.54 -0.77
N GLU A 82 -6.67 8.21 0.37
CA GLU A 82 -6.82 9.65 0.42
C GLU A 82 -5.59 10.37 -0.15
N TYR A 83 -4.40 10.06 0.34
CA TYR A 83 -3.19 10.79 -0.05
C TYR A 83 -2.69 10.41 -1.44
N ALA A 84 -2.81 9.16 -1.86
CA ALA A 84 -2.47 8.77 -3.22
C ALA A 84 -3.37 9.44 -4.26
N THR A 85 -4.68 9.53 -3.98
CA THR A 85 -5.64 10.25 -4.85
C THR A 85 -5.32 11.75 -4.90
N LYS A 86 -4.94 12.37 -3.80
CA LYS A 86 -4.52 13.79 -3.78
C LYS A 86 -3.27 14.06 -4.62
N CYS A 87 -2.38 13.08 -4.74
CA CYS A 87 -1.14 13.17 -5.52
C CYS A 87 -1.30 12.65 -6.98
N ASP A 88 -2.50 12.20 -7.36
CA ASP A 88 -2.77 11.52 -8.63
C ASP A 88 -1.80 10.34 -8.89
N SER A 89 -1.50 9.60 -7.83
CA SER A 89 -0.51 8.51 -7.85
C SER A 89 -1.19 7.15 -7.72
N PRO A 90 -0.67 6.09 -8.36
CA PRO A 90 -1.22 4.75 -8.25
C PRO A 90 -1.08 4.20 -6.82
N TYR A 91 -2.06 3.40 -6.40
CA TYR A 91 -2.04 2.81 -5.06
C TYR A 91 -2.59 1.38 -5.00
N VAL A 92 -2.14 0.63 -4.00
CA VAL A 92 -2.68 -0.69 -3.65
C VAL A 92 -3.08 -0.68 -2.17
N ALA A 93 -4.39 -0.61 -1.92
CA ALA A 93 -4.95 -0.52 -0.57
C ALA A 93 -5.60 -1.83 -0.09
N ASN A 94 -5.92 -2.77 -0.99
CA ASN A 94 -6.57 -4.02 -0.63
C ASN A 94 -5.55 -5.15 -0.45
N ARG A 95 -5.36 -5.97 -1.47
CA ARG A 95 -4.44 -7.09 -1.44
C ARG A 95 -3.34 -6.90 -2.46
N TRP A 96 -2.09 -7.09 -2.04
CA TRP A 96 -0.99 -7.20 -2.97
C TRP A 96 -1.08 -8.51 -3.75
N LEU A 97 -1.20 -8.43 -5.05
CA LEU A 97 -1.23 -9.61 -5.90
C LEU A 97 0.19 -10.18 -6.07
N GLY A 98 0.33 -11.48 -5.87
CA GLY A 98 1.61 -12.15 -6.15
C GLY A 98 2.00 -11.97 -7.62
N GLY A 99 3.26 -11.64 -7.87
CA GLY A 99 3.76 -11.44 -9.23
C GLY A 99 3.50 -10.05 -9.83
N THR A 100 2.93 -9.10 -9.10
CA THR A 100 2.68 -7.73 -9.61
C THR A 100 3.93 -7.09 -10.21
N LEU A 101 5.09 -7.28 -9.61
CA LEU A 101 6.37 -6.76 -10.13
C LEU A 101 7.18 -7.83 -10.87
N THR A 102 7.12 -9.08 -10.42
CA THR A 102 7.99 -10.16 -10.96
C THR A 102 7.37 -10.91 -12.14
N ASN A 103 6.06 -10.87 -12.32
CA ASN A 103 5.33 -11.54 -13.40
C ASN A 103 4.23 -10.64 -13.97
N HIS A 104 4.65 -9.44 -14.36
CA HIS A 104 3.74 -8.39 -14.83
C HIS A 104 2.96 -8.77 -16.09
N GLU A 105 3.51 -9.62 -16.95
CA GLU A 105 2.81 -10.11 -18.16
C GLU A 105 1.51 -10.87 -17.84
N ILE A 106 1.53 -11.72 -16.81
CA ILE A 106 0.32 -12.44 -16.38
C ILE A 106 -0.69 -11.47 -15.76
N VAL A 107 -0.22 -10.49 -15.00
CA VAL A 107 -1.09 -9.45 -14.45
C VAL A 107 -1.74 -8.65 -15.57
N LYS A 108 -0.98 -8.24 -16.60
CA LYS A 108 -1.52 -7.56 -17.79
C LYS A 108 -2.59 -8.38 -18.50
N LYS A 109 -2.38 -9.69 -18.69
CA LYS A 109 -3.40 -10.57 -19.30
C LYS A 109 -4.69 -10.61 -18.47
N SER A 110 -4.56 -10.59 -17.14
CA SER A 110 -5.73 -10.55 -16.25
C SER A 110 -6.49 -9.22 -16.34
N ILE A 111 -5.76 -8.10 -16.42
CA ILE A 111 -6.33 -6.77 -16.64
C ILE A 111 -7.03 -6.70 -18.00
N GLN A 112 -6.38 -7.19 -19.07
CA GLN A 112 -6.98 -7.21 -20.41
C GLN A 112 -8.28 -8.01 -20.42
N LYS A 113 -8.29 -9.17 -19.78
CA LYS A 113 -9.51 -9.98 -19.65
C LYS A 113 -10.63 -9.24 -18.89
N LEU A 114 -10.30 -8.44 -17.89
CA LEU A 114 -11.27 -7.61 -17.19
C LEU A 114 -11.86 -6.55 -18.13
N LEU A 115 -11.00 -5.80 -18.83
CA LEU A 115 -11.43 -4.78 -19.80
C LEU A 115 -12.30 -5.37 -20.92
N ASP A 116 -11.95 -6.56 -21.43
CA ASP A 116 -12.74 -7.27 -22.44
C ASP A 116 -14.13 -7.66 -21.91
N LEU A 117 -14.21 -8.08 -20.64
CA LEU A 117 -15.48 -8.43 -20.01
C LEU A 117 -16.35 -7.19 -19.75
N GLU A 118 -15.77 -6.09 -19.30
CA GLU A 118 -16.46 -4.79 -19.11
C GLU A 118 -16.99 -4.26 -20.44
N TYR A 119 -16.20 -4.34 -21.51
CA TYR A 119 -16.64 -3.97 -22.85
C TYR A 119 -17.81 -4.83 -23.33
N LEU A 120 -17.75 -6.15 -23.10
CA LEU A 120 -18.85 -7.07 -23.44
C LEU A 120 -20.11 -6.75 -22.64
N GLU A 121 -19.99 -6.36 -21.36
CA GLU A 121 -21.12 -5.98 -20.52
C GLU A 121 -21.79 -4.70 -21.01
N GLN A 122 -21.01 -3.66 -21.35
CA GLN A 122 -21.52 -2.41 -21.93
C GLN A 122 -22.28 -2.64 -23.24
N ASN A 123 -21.87 -3.64 -24.04
CA ASN A 123 -22.53 -4.01 -25.30
C ASN A 123 -23.59 -5.12 -25.13
N ASN A 124 -24.06 -5.39 -23.90
CA ASN A 124 -25.08 -6.42 -23.62
C ASN A 124 -24.71 -7.84 -24.10
N PHE A 125 -23.43 -8.22 -24.05
CA PHE A 125 -22.92 -9.55 -24.39
C PHE A 125 -23.43 -10.08 -25.73
N PRO A 126 -23.13 -9.45 -26.89
CA PRO A 126 -23.62 -9.90 -28.19
C PRO A 126 -23.15 -11.32 -28.47
N GLY A 127 -24.09 -12.20 -28.90
CA GLY A 127 -23.78 -13.59 -29.26
C GLY A 127 -23.65 -14.58 -28.10
N TYR A 128 -23.83 -14.17 -26.86
CA TYR A 128 -23.76 -15.05 -25.68
C TYR A 128 -25.15 -15.51 -25.21
N SER A 129 -25.24 -16.74 -24.75
CA SER A 129 -26.44 -17.27 -24.10
C SER A 129 -26.65 -16.71 -22.70
N LYS A 130 -27.88 -16.70 -22.19
CA LYS A 130 -28.20 -16.21 -20.81
C LYS A 130 -27.36 -16.89 -19.73
N SER A 131 -27.07 -18.19 -19.87
CA SER A 131 -26.23 -18.94 -18.92
C SER A 131 -24.78 -18.47 -18.90
N GLU A 132 -24.21 -18.19 -20.07
CA GLU A 132 -22.84 -17.69 -20.21
C GLU A 132 -22.71 -16.26 -19.68
N ILE A 133 -23.70 -15.41 -19.95
CA ILE A 133 -23.77 -14.03 -19.41
C ILE A 133 -23.74 -14.07 -17.90
N SER A 134 -24.57 -14.91 -17.24
CA SER A 134 -24.58 -15.06 -15.81
C SER A 134 -23.22 -15.47 -15.23
N LYS A 135 -22.53 -16.39 -15.90
CA LYS A 135 -21.17 -16.81 -15.48
C LYS A 135 -20.15 -15.68 -15.63
N LYS A 136 -20.20 -14.91 -16.71
CA LYS A 136 -19.29 -13.77 -16.96
C LYS A 136 -19.51 -12.63 -15.96
N ARG A 137 -20.76 -12.29 -15.64
CA ARG A 137 -21.08 -11.30 -14.60
C ARG A 137 -20.55 -11.69 -13.22
N LYS A 138 -20.69 -12.96 -12.82
CA LYS A 138 -20.12 -13.47 -11.57
C LYS A 138 -18.58 -13.35 -11.51
N VAL A 139 -17.90 -13.26 -12.64
CA VAL A 139 -16.45 -13.04 -12.70
C VAL A 139 -16.14 -11.57 -12.51
N LEU A 140 -16.97 -10.65 -13.04
CA LEU A 140 -16.83 -9.20 -12.86
C LEU A 140 -17.11 -8.74 -11.42
N GLU A 141 -18.01 -9.42 -10.70
CA GLU A 141 -18.36 -9.11 -9.31
C GLU A 141 -17.29 -9.54 -8.29
N LYS A 142 -16.27 -10.29 -8.68
CA LYS A 142 -15.19 -10.80 -7.81
C LYS A 142 -13.94 -9.93 -7.86
#